data_94be4f9a2fc993aa04f0d0562129ad68
#
_entry.id   94be4f9a2fc993aa04f0d0562129ad68
#
_cell.length_a   1.000
_cell.length_b   1.000
_cell.length_c   1.000
_cell.angle_alpha   90.00
_cell.angle_beta   90.00
_cell.angle_gamma   90.00
#
_symmetry.space_group_name_H-M   'P 1'
#
loop_
_entity.id
_entity.type
_entity.pdbx_description
1 polymer ?
#
loop_
_entity_poly.entity_id
_entity_poly.type
_entity_poly.pdbx_seq_one_letter_code
_entity_poly.pdbx_strand_id
1 'polypeptide(L)'
;MRVAFTTCGLLEEPYGAARTEPFEELTPTVYVASEHHPGFIERADYANDRDDLGDIDRDWGKWGSLRLPSFYDGGKTDDAYRAAQTLSVWRDLQSVWDFVYYSGVHAAALRRRHEWFQRPTWPTYTVWWTTDNHTPTWAEAIERLELLEAAGPTPAAFTLKKAFEQDGTPVTLGRPAQPEPVNSVGGEQLS
;
A
#
# COMPACT_ATOMS: atom_id res chain seq x y z
N MET A 1 14.10 0.22 12.91
CA MET A 1 13.42 -0.61 11.87
C MET A 1 12.37 0.24 11.18
N ARG A 2 11.98 -0.14 9.98
CA ARG A 2 10.96 0.50 9.14
C ARG A 2 9.83 -0.48 8.88
N VAL A 3 8.76 0.01 8.28
CA VAL A 3 7.59 -0.81 7.90
C VAL A 3 7.52 -0.90 6.39
N ALA A 4 7.47 -2.11 5.87
CA ALA A 4 7.14 -2.37 4.47
C ALA A 4 5.65 -2.65 4.33
N PHE A 5 5.06 -2.13 3.26
CA PHE A 5 3.65 -2.24 2.95
C PHE A 5 3.47 -2.54 1.47
N THR A 6 2.80 -3.63 1.15
CA THR A 6 2.44 -4.01 -0.22
C THR A 6 0.95 -4.21 -0.36
N THR A 7 0.44 -3.88 -1.54
CA THR A 7 -0.92 -4.24 -1.96
C THR A 7 -0.85 -5.08 -3.23
N CYS A 8 -1.82 -5.97 -3.41
CA CYS A 8 -2.02 -6.75 -4.63
C CYS A 8 -3.54 -6.87 -4.85
N GLY A 9 -4.09 -5.99 -5.66
CA GLY A 9 -5.50 -5.96 -6.01
C GLY A 9 -5.76 -6.62 -7.36
N LEU A 10 -6.93 -7.23 -7.53
CA LEU A 10 -7.39 -7.75 -8.80
C LEU A 10 -8.47 -6.82 -9.34
N LEU A 11 -8.19 -6.14 -10.45
CA LEU A 11 -9.15 -5.29 -11.12
C LEU A 11 -10.30 -6.12 -11.75
N GLU A 12 -11.48 -5.55 -11.82
CA GLU A 12 -12.64 -6.17 -12.49
C GLU A 12 -12.43 -6.32 -14.00
N GLU A 13 -11.74 -5.36 -14.61
CA GLU A 13 -11.36 -5.32 -16.01
C GLU A 13 -9.88 -4.93 -16.16
N PRO A 14 -9.23 -5.24 -17.28
CA PRO A 14 -7.85 -4.84 -17.52
C PRO A 14 -7.64 -3.34 -17.46
N TYR A 15 -6.42 -2.91 -17.21
CA TYR A 15 -6.01 -1.52 -17.39
C TYR A 15 -6.38 -1.02 -18.79
N GLY A 16 -6.86 0.22 -18.86
CA GLY A 16 -7.32 0.84 -20.10
C GLY A 16 -8.78 0.57 -20.46
N ALA A 17 -9.47 -0.28 -19.72
CA ALA A 17 -10.92 -0.43 -19.88
C ALA A 17 -11.66 0.75 -19.24
N ALA A 18 -12.84 1.08 -19.77
CA ALA A 18 -13.65 2.22 -19.29
C ALA A 18 -13.98 2.13 -17.79
N ARG A 19 -14.09 0.92 -17.24
CA ARG A 19 -14.36 0.70 -15.81
C ARG A 19 -13.16 1.02 -14.93
N THR A 20 -11.94 0.79 -15.40
CA THR A 20 -10.69 1.00 -14.65
C THR A 20 -10.09 2.39 -14.85
N GLU A 21 -10.48 3.11 -15.88
CA GLU A 21 -9.99 4.45 -16.21
C GLU A 21 -10.04 5.42 -15.00
N PRO A 22 -11.15 5.53 -14.23
CA PRO A 22 -11.18 6.42 -13.06
C PRO A 22 -10.20 6.02 -11.94
N PHE A 23 -9.86 4.73 -11.82
CA PHE A 23 -8.81 4.26 -10.92
C PHE A 23 -7.43 4.69 -11.42
N GLU A 24 -7.18 4.53 -12.72
CA GLU A 24 -5.91 4.91 -13.35
C GLU A 24 -5.66 6.43 -13.23
N GLU A 25 -6.68 7.25 -13.49
CA GLU A 25 -6.60 8.70 -13.33
C GLU A 25 -6.33 9.16 -11.88
N LEU A 26 -6.88 8.43 -10.91
CA LEU A 26 -6.71 8.75 -9.49
C LEU A 26 -5.34 8.32 -8.94
N THR A 27 -4.74 7.28 -9.49
CA THR A 27 -3.51 6.64 -8.99
C THR A 27 -2.34 7.62 -8.81
N PRO A 28 -1.99 8.51 -9.77
CA PRO A 28 -0.92 9.48 -9.57
C PRO A 28 -1.15 10.41 -8.38
N THR A 29 -2.40 10.85 -8.17
CA THR A 29 -2.75 11.71 -7.03
C THR A 29 -2.57 10.99 -5.68
N VAL A 30 -2.88 9.70 -5.63
CA VAL A 30 -2.66 8.86 -4.43
C VAL A 30 -1.17 8.71 -4.15
N TYR A 31 -0.34 8.51 -5.16
CA TYR A 31 1.12 8.44 -5.02
C TYR A 31 1.70 9.76 -4.52
N VAL A 32 1.33 10.89 -5.11
CA VAL A 32 1.75 12.22 -4.62
C VAL A 32 1.35 12.42 -3.16
N ALA A 33 0.14 12.04 -2.78
CA ALA A 33 -0.32 12.12 -1.39
C ALA A 33 0.49 11.23 -0.44
N SER A 34 0.92 10.03 -0.88
CA SER A 34 1.79 9.16 -0.09
C SER A 34 3.17 9.78 0.11
N GLU A 35 3.77 10.31 -0.94
CA GLU A 35 5.10 10.93 -0.94
C GLU A 35 5.17 12.18 -0.05
N HIS A 36 4.06 12.90 0.10
CA HIS A 36 3.96 14.06 1.00
C HIS A 36 3.62 13.68 2.45
N HIS A 37 3.36 12.40 2.75
CA HIS A 37 3.05 12.00 4.12
C HIS A 37 4.33 12.00 4.98
N PRO A 38 4.30 12.58 6.21
CA PRO A 38 5.51 12.71 7.05
C PRO A 38 6.20 11.40 7.40
N GLY A 39 5.48 10.29 7.36
CA GLY A 39 6.02 8.94 7.65
C GLY A 39 6.41 8.16 6.42
N PHE A 40 6.23 8.69 5.21
CA PHE A 40 6.66 8.04 3.99
C PHE A 40 8.19 8.07 3.85
N ILE A 41 8.78 6.98 3.34
CA ILE A 41 10.22 6.90 3.08
C ILE A 41 10.48 6.73 1.60
N GLU A 42 9.93 5.68 0.99
CA GLU A 42 10.14 5.39 -0.42
C GLU A 42 9.11 4.37 -0.94
N ARG A 43 9.00 4.23 -2.22
CA ARG A 43 8.19 3.21 -2.89
C ARG A 43 8.84 2.72 -4.18
N ALA A 44 8.42 1.55 -4.62
CA ALA A 44 8.65 1.14 -6.00
C ALA A 44 7.91 2.10 -6.93
N ASP A 45 8.53 2.43 -8.03
CA ASP A 45 7.91 3.27 -9.04
C ASP A 45 6.68 2.57 -9.65
N TYR A 46 5.86 3.27 -10.37
CA TYR A 46 4.77 2.68 -11.14
C TYR A 46 5.09 2.75 -12.64
N ALA A 47 4.48 1.87 -13.41
CA ALA A 47 4.60 1.93 -14.85
C ALA A 47 3.96 3.22 -15.39
N ASN A 48 4.71 3.98 -16.17
CA ASN A 48 4.23 5.22 -16.79
C ASN A 48 3.53 4.95 -18.13
N ASP A 49 3.70 3.75 -18.69
CA ASP A 49 3.13 3.32 -19.95
C ASP A 49 2.27 2.07 -19.73
N ARG A 50 1.15 1.99 -20.45
CA ARG A 50 0.26 0.83 -20.39
C ARG A 50 0.95 -0.45 -20.83
N ASP A 51 1.88 -0.37 -21.76
CA ASP A 51 2.66 -1.51 -22.25
C ASP A 51 3.56 -2.09 -21.14
N ASP A 52 3.97 -1.27 -20.19
CA ASP A 52 4.77 -1.68 -19.04
C ASP A 52 3.94 -2.35 -17.92
N LEU A 53 2.63 -2.12 -17.84
CA LEU A 53 1.79 -2.62 -16.76
C LEU A 53 1.65 -4.14 -16.76
N GLY A 54 1.76 -4.77 -17.92
CA GLY A 54 1.70 -6.23 -18.08
C GLY A 54 3.07 -6.90 -18.10
N ASP A 55 4.17 -6.16 -18.08
CA ASP A 55 5.52 -6.72 -18.07
C ASP A 55 5.92 -7.15 -16.65
N ILE A 56 5.58 -8.38 -16.31
CA ILE A 56 5.95 -8.98 -15.03
C ILE A 56 7.46 -9.26 -14.92
N ASP A 57 8.18 -9.30 -16.03
CA ASP A 57 9.63 -9.53 -16.07
C ASP A 57 10.42 -8.23 -15.99
N ARG A 58 9.76 -7.07 -16.01
CA ARG A 58 10.41 -5.77 -15.88
C ARG A 58 11.28 -5.71 -14.62
N ASP A 59 12.49 -5.25 -14.78
CA ASP A 59 13.39 -4.94 -13.68
C ASP A 59 13.07 -3.56 -13.08
N TRP A 60 12.64 -3.56 -11.83
CA TRP A 60 12.34 -2.35 -11.05
C TRP A 60 13.55 -1.87 -10.23
N GLY A 61 14.78 -2.17 -10.69
CA GLY A 61 16.02 -1.80 -10.02
C GLY A 61 16.15 -2.47 -8.65
N LYS A 62 16.38 -1.70 -7.61
CA LYS A 62 16.54 -2.23 -6.24
C LYS A 62 15.31 -2.99 -5.69
N TRP A 63 14.16 -2.84 -6.33
CA TRP A 63 12.91 -3.53 -5.95
C TRP A 63 12.77 -4.90 -6.63
N GLY A 64 13.65 -5.22 -7.60
CA GLY A 64 13.63 -6.46 -8.37
C GLY A 64 12.48 -6.56 -9.37
N SER A 65 12.28 -7.74 -9.93
CA SER A 65 11.22 -7.99 -10.90
C SER A 65 9.86 -8.17 -10.23
N LEU A 66 8.81 -7.67 -10.87
CA LEU A 66 7.44 -7.84 -10.41
C LEU A 66 7.07 -9.33 -10.39
N ARG A 67 6.29 -9.74 -9.39
CA ARG A 67 5.78 -11.10 -9.25
C ARG A 67 4.31 -11.09 -8.87
N LEU A 68 3.62 -12.16 -9.21
CA LEU A 68 2.26 -12.42 -8.77
C LEU A 68 2.26 -13.53 -7.71
N PRO A 69 1.40 -13.45 -6.68
CA PRO A 69 1.24 -14.53 -5.72
C PRO A 69 0.77 -15.83 -6.39
N SER A 70 1.18 -16.97 -5.88
CA SER A 70 0.79 -18.28 -6.40
C SER A 70 -0.71 -18.54 -6.31
N PHE A 71 -1.40 -17.90 -5.38
CA PHE A 71 -2.85 -17.95 -5.22
C PHE A 71 -3.63 -16.95 -6.10
N TYR A 72 -2.92 -16.10 -6.86
CA TYR A 72 -3.56 -15.13 -7.74
C TYR A 72 -4.28 -15.86 -8.88
N ASP A 73 -5.60 -15.90 -8.81
CA ASP A 73 -6.45 -16.65 -9.74
C ASP A 73 -6.78 -15.90 -11.03
N GLY A 74 -6.52 -14.59 -11.06
CA GLY A 74 -6.52 -13.79 -12.29
C GLY A 74 -5.21 -13.88 -13.08
N GLY A 75 -4.23 -14.66 -12.60
CA GLY A 75 -2.84 -14.69 -13.07
C GLY A 75 -2.55 -15.61 -14.23
N LYS A 76 -3.51 -15.93 -15.05
CA LYS A 76 -3.23 -16.48 -16.37
C LYS A 76 -2.72 -15.36 -17.26
N THR A 77 -1.89 -15.68 -18.22
CA THR A 77 -1.07 -14.77 -19.01
C THR A 77 -1.76 -13.51 -19.54
N ASP A 78 -3.07 -13.55 -19.74
CA ASP A 78 -3.86 -12.39 -20.16
C ASP A 78 -4.32 -11.49 -18.99
N ASP A 79 -4.10 -11.89 -17.75
CA ASP A 79 -4.62 -11.23 -16.54
C ASP A 79 -3.57 -10.44 -15.76
N ALA A 80 -2.30 -10.44 -16.18
CA ALA A 80 -1.26 -9.57 -15.59
C ALA A 80 -1.68 -8.10 -15.65
N TYR A 81 -2.37 -7.68 -16.68
CA TYR A 81 -2.98 -6.38 -16.88
C TYR A 81 -4.14 -6.04 -15.92
N ARG A 82 -4.52 -6.96 -15.05
CA ARG A 82 -5.55 -6.75 -14.02
C ARG A 82 -4.96 -6.69 -12.60
N ALA A 83 -3.69 -6.99 -12.44
CA ALA A 83 -3.02 -6.91 -11.14
C ALA A 83 -2.59 -5.47 -10.84
N ALA A 84 -3.19 -4.86 -9.82
CA ALA A 84 -2.76 -3.58 -9.31
C ALA A 84 -1.90 -3.79 -8.06
N GLN A 85 -0.59 -3.57 -8.17
CA GLN A 85 0.36 -3.81 -7.10
C GLN A 85 1.07 -2.52 -6.68
N THR A 86 1.35 -2.41 -5.39
CA THR A 86 2.19 -1.35 -4.82
C THR A 86 3.15 -1.93 -3.81
N LEU A 87 4.34 -1.33 -3.67
CA LEU A 87 5.31 -1.67 -2.64
C LEU A 87 5.95 -0.39 -2.12
N SER A 88 5.88 -0.17 -0.81
CA SER A 88 6.34 1.06 -0.17
C SER A 88 6.95 0.80 1.20
N VAL A 89 7.78 1.75 1.65
CA VAL A 89 8.46 1.73 2.94
C VAL A 89 8.06 2.97 3.73
N TRP A 90 7.78 2.76 5.00
CA TRP A 90 7.24 3.76 5.91
C TRP A 90 8.04 3.75 7.23
N ARG A 91 8.03 4.87 7.94
CA ARG A 91 8.73 5.02 9.20
C ARG A 91 8.19 4.07 10.29
N ASP A 92 6.88 3.94 10.38
CA ASP A 92 6.18 3.19 11.42
C ASP A 92 4.77 2.74 10.97
N LEU A 93 4.15 1.86 11.76
CA LEU A 93 2.81 1.32 11.51
C LEU A 93 1.73 2.39 11.54
N GLN A 94 1.85 3.37 12.44
CA GLN A 94 0.87 4.44 12.54
C GLN A 94 0.85 5.29 11.27
N SER A 95 2.01 5.55 10.68
CA SER A 95 2.13 6.28 9.41
C SER A 95 1.41 5.58 8.25
N VAL A 96 1.55 4.25 8.14
CA VAL A 96 0.80 3.48 7.14
C VAL A 96 -0.71 3.54 7.42
N TRP A 97 -1.10 3.36 8.68
CA TRP A 97 -2.50 3.43 9.10
C TRP A 97 -3.14 4.78 8.79
N ASP A 98 -2.45 5.87 9.11
CA ASP A 98 -2.90 7.24 8.89
C ASP A 98 -3.07 7.53 7.40
N PHE A 99 -2.11 7.13 6.59
CA PHE A 99 -2.19 7.25 5.15
C PHE A 99 -3.37 6.46 4.59
N VAL A 100 -3.50 5.19 4.94
CA VAL A 100 -4.52 4.30 4.36
C VAL A 100 -5.94 4.75 4.72
N TYR A 101 -6.19 5.15 5.97
CA TYR A 101 -7.55 5.37 6.47
C TYR A 101 -7.91 6.82 6.70
N TYR A 102 -6.91 7.72 6.83
CA TYR A 102 -7.16 9.12 7.22
C TYR A 102 -6.60 10.16 6.24
N SER A 103 -5.76 9.78 5.29
CA SER A 103 -5.45 10.67 4.18
C SER A 103 -6.69 10.86 3.30
N GLY A 104 -7.05 12.11 3.00
CA GLY A 104 -8.31 12.41 2.30
C GLY A 104 -8.45 11.66 0.96
N VAL A 105 -7.39 11.62 0.15
CA VAL A 105 -7.38 11.03 -1.20
C VAL A 105 -7.43 9.51 -1.12
N HIS A 106 -6.52 8.87 -0.39
CA HIS A 106 -6.46 7.40 -0.32
C HIS A 106 -7.70 6.83 0.37
N ALA A 107 -8.16 7.44 1.46
CA ALA A 107 -9.36 7.00 2.15
C ALA A 107 -10.62 7.13 1.25
N ALA A 108 -10.68 8.15 0.38
CA ALA A 108 -11.74 8.28 -0.60
C ALA A 108 -11.67 7.17 -1.66
N ALA A 109 -10.49 6.89 -2.22
CA ALA A 109 -10.26 5.79 -3.15
C ALA A 109 -10.64 4.43 -2.51
N LEU A 110 -10.23 4.20 -1.28
CA LEU A 110 -10.53 2.95 -0.56
C LEU A 110 -12.04 2.73 -0.37
N ARG A 111 -12.84 3.77 -0.16
CA ARG A 111 -14.31 3.66 -0.11
C ARG A 111 -14.92 3.23 -1.44
N ARG A 112 -14.32 3.68 -2.55
CA ARG A 112 -14.78 3.39 -3.92
C ARG A 112 -14.18 2.12 -4.51
N ARG A 113 -13.24 1.43 -3.85
CA ARG A 113 -12.49 0.29 -4.40
C ARG A 113 -13.38 -0.80 -5.02
N HIS A 114 -14.61 -0.98 -4.54
CA HIS A 114 -15.57 -1.95 -5.07
C HIS A 114 -16.08 -1.62 -6.49
N GLU A 115 -15.83 -0.41 -6.96
CA GLU A 115 -16.16 0.00 -8.33
C GLU A 115 -15.15 -0.60 -9.32
N TRP A 116 -13.90 -0.82 -8.88
CA TRP A 116 -12.77 -1.19 -9.71
C TRP A 116 -12.20 -2.58 -9.43
N PHE A 117 -12.27 -3.02 -8.17
CA PHE A 117 -11.60 -4.23 -7.73
C PHE A 117 -12.57 -5.34 -7.38
N GLN A 118 -12.20 -6.56 -7.75
CA GLN A 118 -12.82 -7.78 -7.26
C GLN A 118 -12.61 -7.92 -5.74
N ARG A 119 -13.41 -8.81 -5.14
CA ARG A 119 -13.25 -9.23 -3.74
C ARG A 119 -12.73 -10.66 -3.71
N PRO A 120 -11.43 -10.86 -3.84
CA PRO A 120 -10.88 -12.19 -3.77
C PRO A 120 -11.00 -12.76 -2.35
N THR A 121 -10.86 -14.07 -2.23
CA THR A 121 -10.85 -14.77 -0.94
C THR A 121 -9.49 -14.68 -0.25
N TRP A 122 -8.45 -14.32 -0.97
CA TRP A 122 -7.07 -14.18 -0.49
C TRP A 122 -6.74 -12.73 -0.05
N PRO A 123 -5.66 -12.53 0.74
CA PRO A 123 -5.30 -11.21 1.24
C PRO A 123 -4.80 -10.28 0.11
N THR A 124 -5.35 -9.08 0.05
CA THR A 124 -4.98 -8.07 -0.96
C THR A 124 -3.90 -7.10 -0.49
N TYR A 125 -3.39 -7.25 0.71
CA TYR A 125 -2.27 -6.46 1.23
C TYR A 125 -1.62 -7.16 2.42
N THR A 126 -0.37 -6.83 2.66
CA THR A 126 0.35 -7.21 3.87
C THR A 126 1.32 -6.13 4.34
N VAL A 127 1.65 -6.19 5.61
CA VAL A 127 2.60 -5.30 6.29
C VAL A 127 3.60 -6.16 7.04
N TRP A 128 4.86 -5.73 7.08
CA TRP A 128 5.91 -6.39 7.87
C TRP A 128 7.00 -5.39 8.28
N TRP A 129 7.74 -5.75 9.31
CA TRP A 129 8.90 -4.99 9.75
C TRP A 129 10.13 -5.34 8.91
N THR A 130 10.87 -4.32 8.50
CA THR A 130 12.14 -4.44 7.77
C THR A 130 13.24 -3.61 8.43
N THR A 131 14.50 -3.95 8.18
CA THR A 131 15.63 -3.20 8.73
C THR A 131 15.83 -1.87 8.00
N ASP A 132 16.50 -0.90 8.65
CA ASP A 132 16.69 0.44 8.10
C ASP A 132 17.50 0.49 6.81
N ASN A 133 18.34 -0.52 6.58
CA ASN A 133 19.23 -0.60 5.42
C ASN A 133 18.73 -1.58 4.36
N HIS A 134 17.56 -2.21 4.54
CA HIS A 134 17.01 -3.16 3.59
C HIS A 134 15.90 -2.50 2.75
N THR A 135 16.02 -2.56 1.44
CA THR A 135 14.93 -2.24 0.52
C THR A 135 14.17 -3.52 0.22
N PRO A 136 12.89 -3.62 0.59
CA PRO A 136 12.09 -4.80 0.28
C PRO A 136 11.93 -4.96 -1.24
N THR A 137 11.92 -6.21 -1.71
CA THR A 137 11.74 -6.54 -3.12
C THR A 137 10.32 -7.02 -3.41
N TRP A 138 9.93 -7.01 -4.69
CA TRP A 138 8.67 -7.60 -5.12
C TRP A 138 8.58 -9.09 -4.76
N ALA A 139 9.70 -9.83 -4.85
CA ALA A 139 9.73 -11.23 -4.44
C ALA A 139 9.41 -11.38 -2.94
N GLU A 140 10.04 -10.57 -2.08
CA GLU A 140 9.75 -10.56 -0.65
C GLU A 140 8.29 -10.18 -0.37
N ALA A 141 7.76 -9.18 -1.06
CA ALA A 141 6.37 -8.75 -0.90
C ALA A 141 5.38 -9.88 -1.18
N ILE A 142 5.63 -10.67 -2.23
CA ILE A 142 4.81 -11.83 -2.58
C ILE A 142 4.95 -12.95 -1.53
N GLU A 143 6.17 -13.27 -1.10
CA GLU A 143 6.40 -14.24 -0.01
C GLU A 143 5.64 -13.87 1.27
N ARG A 144 5.57 -12.57 1.61
CA ARG A 144 4.80 -12.09 2.77
C ARG A 144 3.29 -12.22 2.57
N LEU A 145 2.78 -11.95 1.36
CA LEU A 145 1.36 -12.18 1.03
C LEU A 145 1.00 -13.66 1.11
N GLU A 146 1.84 -14.54 0.57
CA GLU A 146 1.64 -15.99 0.60
C GLU A 146 1.71 -16.54 2.03
N LEU A 147 2.64 -16.03 2.84
CA LEU A 147 2.71 -16.38 4.26
C LEU A 147 1.45 -15.95 5.01
N LEU A 148 0.95 -14.74 4.74
CA LEU A 148 -0.28 -14.24 5.34
C LEU A 148 -1.50 -15.08 4.95
N GLU A 149 -1.58 -15.54 3.69
CA GLU A 149 -2.64 -16.43 3.23
C GLU A 149 -2.56 -17.80 3.92
N ALA A 150 -1.38 -18.40 3.98
CA ALA A 150 -1.19 -19.74 4.49
C ALA A 150 -1.34 -19.84 6.02
N ALA A 151 -0.84 -18.85 6.78
CA ALA A 151 -0.73 -18.91 8.23
C ALA A 151 -1.64 -17.92 8.98
N GLY A 152 -2.30 -17.00 8.25
CA GLY A 152 -2.93 -15.84 8.86
C GLY A 152 -1.90 -14.83 9.39
N PRO A 153 -2.36 -13.78 10.11
CA PRO A 153 -1.47 -12.74 10.63
C PRO A 153 -0.47 -13.27 11.67
N THR A 154 0.81 -13.06 11.38
CA THR A 154 1.95 -13.38 12.25
C THR A 154 2.89 -12.18 12.33
N PRO A 155 3.86 -12.09 13.26
CA PRO A 155 4.85 -11.02 13.28
C PRO A 155 5.68 -10.88 11.99
N ALA A 156 5.76 -11.93 11.17
CA ALA A 156 6.47 -11.92 9.89
C ALA A 156 5.65 -11.36 8.72
N ALA A 157 4.32 -11.46 8.78
CA ALA A 157 3.39 -10.93 7.77
C ALA A 157 2.02 -10.71 8.40
N PHE A 158 1.50 -9.49 8.37
CA PHE A 158 0.27 -9.14 9.06
C PHE A 158 -0.55 -8.07 8.33
N THR A 159 -1.74 -7.82 8.86
CA THR A 159 -2.61 -6.74 8.37
C THR A 159 -2.61 -5.57 9.35
N LEU A 160 -2.94 -4.36 8.89
CA LEU A 160 -3.08 -3.20 9.76
C LEU A 160 -4.14 -3.38 10.87
N LYS A 161 -5.11 -4.28 10.66
CA LYS A 161 -6.16 -4.60 11.66
C LYS A 161 -5.71 -5.64 12.68
N LYS A 162 -4.67 -6.41 12.38
CA LYS A 162 -4.06 -7.41 13.25
C LYS A 162 -2.54 -7.22 13.17
N ALA A 163 -2.08 -6.11 13.73
CA ALA A 163 -0.70 -5.66 13.64
C ALA A 163 0.12 -6.16 14.84
N PHE A 164 1.44 -6.20 14.64
CA PHE A 164 2.42 -6.60 15.65
C PHE A 164 3.53 -5.56 15.72
N GLU A 165 4.01 -5.30 16.94
CA GLU A 165 5.24 -4.54 17.15
C GLU A 165 6.47 -5.34 16.71
N GLN A 166 7.64 -4.69 16.70
CA GLN A 166 8.91 -5.30 16.27
C GLN A 166 9.31 -6.53 17.09
N ASP A 167 8.91 -6.57 18.35
CA ASP A 167 9.15 -7.70 19.27
C ASP A 167 8.12 -8.83 19.14
N GLY A 168 7.14 -8.68 18.22
CA GLY A 168 6.07 -9.63 17.99
C GLY A 168 4.86 -9.47 18.91
N THR A 169 4.81 -8.44 19.74
CA THR A 169 3.64 -8.14 20.58
C THR A 169 2.48 -7.61 19.71
N PRO A 170 1.26 -8.13 19.85
CA PRO A 170 0.10 -7.57 19.14
C PRO A 170 -0.16 -6.11 19.52
N VAL A 171 -0.46 -5.28 18.52
CA VAL A 171 -0.77 -3.86 18.71
C VAL A 171 -2.06 -3.47 18.00
N THR A 172 -2.80 -2.54 18.58
CA THR A 172 -3.98 -1.93 17.96
C THR A 172 -3.66 -0.50 17.54
N LEU A 173 -3.81 -0.23 16.25
CA LEU A 173 -3.60 1.11 15.69
C LEU A 173 -4.88 1.94 15.87
N GLY A 174 -4.72 3.21 16.22
CA GLY A 174 -5.80 4.12 16.52
C GLY A 174 -5.89 5.30 15.55
N ARG A 175 -6.95 6.08 15.72
CA ARG A 175 -7.07 7.35 14.97
C ARG A 175 -5.91 8.27 15.33
N PRO A 176 -5.31 8.98 14.33
CA PRO A 176 -4.26 9.97 14.62
C PRO A 176 -4.77 11.03 15.62
N ALA A 177 -3.89 11.42 16.53
CA ALA A 177 -4.17 12.55 17.42
C ALA A 177 -4.46 13.79 16.55
N GLN A 178 -5.56 14.47 16.83
CA GLN A 178 -5.82 15.75 16.17
C GLN A 178 -4.74 16.73 16.66
N PRO A 179 -4.13 17.54 15.77
CA PRO A 179 -3.25 18.60 16.22
C PRO A 179 -4.04 19.51 17.17
N GLU A 180 -3.46 19.80 18.33
CA GLU A 180 -4.06 20.75 19.26
C GLU A 180 -4.31 22.08 18.54
N PRO A 181 -5.48 22.73 18.76
CA PRO A 181 -5.73 24.03 18.18
C PRO A 181 -4.63 24.98 18.67
N VAL A 182 -3.91 25.59 17.73
CA VAL A 182 -2.93 26.62 18.04
C VAL A 182 -3.71 27.75 18.72
N ASN A 183 -3.60 27.82 20.05
CA ASN A 183 -4.12 28.97 20.79
C ASN A 183 -3.40 30.20 20.24
N SER A 184 -4.11 30.98 19.45
CA SER A 184 -3.65 32.32 19.07
C SER A 184 -3.50 33.14 20.36
N VAL A 185 -2.27 33.21 20.80
CA VAL A 185 -1.86 34.08 21.95
C VAL A 185 -2.26 35.50 21.63
N GLY A 186 -3.02 36.04 22.53
CA GLY A 186 -3.74 37.29 22.50
C GLY A 186 -3.03 38.48 21.87
N GLY A 187 -3.81 39.23 21.13
CA GLY A 187 -3.45 40.55 20.70
C GLY A 187 -3.15 41.43 21.92
N GLU A 188 -1.93 41.89 21.99
CA GLU A 188 -1.58 43.03 22.86
C GLU A 188 -2.39 44.23 22.41
N GLN A 189 -3.31 44.64 23.27
CA GLN A 189 -3.90 45.98 23.20
C GLN A 189 -2.83 46.99 23.53
N LEU A 190 -2.38 47.72 22.54
CA LEU A 190 -1.64 48.96 22.74
C LEU A 190 -2.67 50.05 23.09
N SER A 191 -2.56 50.51 24.31
CA SER A 191 -3.19 51.76 24.81
C SER A 191 -2.39 52.97 24.36
#